data_9979edd278ba3b39c5abced3fb951470
#
_entry.id   9979edd278ba3b39c5abced3fb951470
#
_cell.length_a   1.000
_cell.length_b   1.000
_cell.length_c   1.000
_cell.angle_alpha   90.00
_cell.angle_beta   90.00
_cell.angle_gamma   90.00
#
_symmetry.space_group_name_H-M   'P 1'
#
loop_
_entity.id
_entity.type
_entity.pdbx_description
1 polymer ?
#
loop_
_entity_poly.entity_id
_entity_poly.type
_entity_poly.pdbx_seq_one_letter_code
_entity_poly.pdbx_strand_id
1 'polypeptide(L)'
;LRHGDGREEVVHCRRVVLATGLDGLGRWWMPAVIERLPHHLRAHTAAAIDFGALAGRRVAVVGAGASAADNAAMALEHGAAAVTMLCRRAEVQCVQPYRWLTFTGFLRHLSDLDDAWRWRFMRHILELRESFPQDTYARCRARPGFAIVTGAGIEDARTSDAGTVLLTTPRGTFEVDFVIAGTGMDVDLARRPELAPFADRIARWGDRHTPEPGLDDARLARYPYLAP
;
A
#
# COMPACT_ATOMS: atom_id res chain seq x y z
N LEU A 1 -13.08 22.93 -13.31
CA LEU A 1 -13.16 21.48 -13.54
C LEU A 1 -12.70 21.17 -14.95
N ARG A 2 -11.87 20.16 -15.12
CA ARG A 2 -11.51 19.63 -16.43
C ARG A 2 -12.11 18.23 -16.56
N HIS A 3 -12.95 18.04 -17.55
CA HIS A 3 -13.61 16.77 -17.83
C HIS A 3 -12.69 15.85 -18.65
N GLY A 4 -12.96 14.53 -18.63
CA GLY A 4 -12.17 13.55 -19.38
C GLY A 4 -12.20 13.73 -20.90
N ASP A 5 -13.19 14.43 -21.44
CA ASP A 5 -13.31 14.85 -22.85
C ASP A 5 -12.54 16.14 -23.18
N GLY A 6 -11.81 16.69 -22.19
CA GLY A 6 -11.05 17.94 -22.33
C GLY A 6 -11.85 19.23 -22.14
N ARG A 7 -13.15 19.15 -21.95
CA ARG A 7 -14.01 20.32 -21.66
C ARG A 7 -13.64 20.91 -20.30
N GLU A 8 -13.56 22.22 -20.23
CA GLU A 8 -13.34 22.94 -18.98
C GLU A 8 -14.62 23.64 -18.54
N GLU A 9 -14.87 23.60 -17.23
CA GLU A 9 -16.02 24.23 -16.60
C GLU A 9 -15.59 24.99 -15.37
N VAL A 10 -16.07 26.23 -15.21
CA VAL A 10 -15.87 27.03 -14.00
C VAL A 10 -17.10 26.89 -13.11
N VAL A 11 -16.91 26.38 -11.92
CA VAL A 11 -17.96 26.24 -10.90
C VAL A 11 -17.68 27.21 -9.76
N HIS A 12 -18.60 28.12 -9.50
CA HIS A 12 -18.54 29.03 -8.37
C HIS A 12 -19.18 28.37 -7.15
N CYS A 13 -18.39 28.10 -6.11
CA CYS A 13 -18.86 27.48 -4.89
C CYS A 13 -18.20 28.11 -3.65
N ARG A 14 -18.86 27.99 -2.51
CA ARG A 14 -18.32 28.49 -1.23
C ARG A 14 -17.28 27.52 -0.63
N ARG A 15 -17.41 26.24 -0.87
CA ARG A 15 -16.54 25.17 -0.35
C ARG A 15 -16.42 24.06 -1.37
N VAL A 16 -15.25 23.43 -1.41
CA VAL A 16 -15.00 22.21 -2.17
C VAL A 16 -14.70 21.09 -1.17
N VAL A 17 -15.40 19.97 -1.28
CA VAL A 17 -15.12 18.77 -0.51
C VAL A 17 -14.40 17.78 -1.42
N LEU A 18 -13.14 17.49 -1.10
CA LEU A 18 -12.34 16.52 -1.83
C LEU A 18 -12.55 15.14 -1.19
N ALA A 19 -13.38 14.32 -1.83
CA ALA A 19 -13.68 12.95 -1.41
C ALA A 19 -12.98 11.94 -2.33
N THR A 20 -11.67 12.13 -2.55
CA THR A 20 -10.85 11.41 -3.53
C THR A 20 -10.30 10.07 -3.02
N GLY A 21 -10.76 9.61 -1.86
CA GLY A 21 -10.35 8.34 -1.26
C GLY A 21 -8.88 8.34 -0.80
N LEU A 22 -8.34 7.15 -0.57
CA LEU A 22 -6.94 6.99 -0.12
C LEU A 22 -5.94 7.49 -1.17
N ASP A 23 -6.23 7.31 -2.45
CA ASP A 23 -5.40 7.78 -3.55
C ASP A 23 -5.22 9.30 -3.53
N GLY A 24 -6.19 10.02 -2.96
CA GLY A 24 -6.17 11.47 -2.81
C GLY A 24 -5.08 12.01 -1.89
N LEU A 25 -4.34 11.16 -1.18
CA LEU A 25 -3.29 11.59 -0.27
C LEU A 25 -1.88 11.50 -0.85
N GLY A 26 -1.70 10.90 -2.02
CA GLY A 26 -0.34 10.77 -2.57
C GLY A 26 -0.26 9.89 -3.81
N ARG A 27 0.67 8.96 -3.81
CA ARG A 27 0.93 8.04 -4.93
C ARG A 27 1.10 6.60 -4.45
N TRP A 28 0.79 5.66 -5.34
CA TRP A 28 1.19 4.27 -5.14
C TRP A 28 2.71 4.17 -5.12
N TRP A 29 3.23 3.44 -4.12
CA TRP A 29 4.66 3.36 -3.89
C TRP A 29 5.20 1.98 -4.28
N MET A 30 6.32 1.99 -5.00
CA MET A 30 7.06 0.79 -5.37
C MET A 30 8.53 0.99 -4.98
N PRO A 31 9.20 -0.02 -4.38
CA PRO A 31 10.63 0.06 -4.15
C PRO A 31 11.40 0.38 -5.45
N ALA A 32 12.36 1.30 -5.39
CA ALA A 32 13.11 1.72 -6.56
C ALA A 32 13.80 0.55 -7.30
N VAL A 33 14.21 -0.48 -6.58
CA VAL A 33 14.79 -1.69 -7.18
C VAL A 33 13.80 -2.45 -8.05
N ILE A 34 12.50 -2.48 -7.68
CA ILE A 34 11.44 -3.08 -8.49
C ILE A 34 11.01 -2.12 -9.60
N GLU A 35 10.98 -0.82 -9.31
CA GLU A 35 10.57 0.20 -10.28
C GLU A 35 11.49 0.25 -11.51
N ARG A 36 12.75 -0.16 -11.38
CA ARG A 36 13.71 -0.26 -12.50
C ARG A 36 13.51 -1.46 -13.42
N LEU A 37 12.76 -2.48 -12.99
CA LEU A 37 12.44 -3.62 -13.85
C LEU A 37 11.60 -3.19 -15.06
N PRO A 38 11.71 -3.88 -16.19
CA PRO A 38 10.84 -3.66 -17.35
C PRO A 38 9.35 -3.72 -16.99
N HIS A 39 8.54 -2.85 -17.58
CA HIS A 39 7.11 -2.74 -17.25
C HIS A 39 6.33 -4.04 -17.46
N HIS A 40 6.74 -4.87 -18.43
CA HIS A 40 6.08 -6.16 -18.71
C HIS A 40 6.41 -7.26 -17.70
N LEU A 41 7.34 -7.01 -16.76
CA LEU A 41 7.73 -7.96 -15.71
C LEU A 41 7.24 -7.54 -14.31
N ARG A 42 6.58 -6.41 -14.20
CA ARG A 42 6.10 -5.90 -12.91
C ARG A 42 4.79 -5.15 -13.00
N ALA A 43 4.07 -5.13 -11.89
CA ALA A 43 2.92 -4.24 -11.69
C ALA A 43 2.81 -3.85 -10.21
N HIS A 44 2.08 -2.78 -9.92
CA HIS A 44 1.60 -2.48 -8.57
C HIS A 44 0.21 -3.09 -8.37
N THR A 45 -0.17 -3.49 -7.16
CA THR A 45 -1.51 -4.03 -6.87
C THR A 45 -2.67 -3.10 -7.22
N ALA A 46 -2.41 -1.82 -7.39
CA ALA A 46 -3.38 -0.82 -7.84
C ALA A 46 -3.52 -0.73 -9.38
N ALA A 47 -2.66 -1.41 -10.13
CA ALA A 47 -2.73 -1.43 -11.59
C ALA A 47 -3.78 -2.44 -12.08
N ALA A 48 -4.28 -2.23 -13.29
CA ALA A 48 -5.06 -3.24 -14.00
C ALA A 48 -4.14 -4.37 -14.46
N ILE A 49 -4.08 -5.46 -13.68
CA ILE A 49 -3.26 -6.63 -13.97
C ILE A 49 -4.09 -7.63 -14.77
N ASP A 50 -3.59 -8.04 -15.94
CA ASP A 50 -4.13 -9.20 -16.65
C ASP A 50 -3.62 -10.49 -15.99
N PHE A 51 -4.41 -11.01 -15.06
CA PHE A 51 -4.06 -12.25 -14.36
C PHE A 51 -4.09 -13.47 -15.30
N GLY A 52 -4.88 -13.45 -16.37
CA GLY A 52 -4.89 -14.51 -17.37
C GLY A 52 -3.52 -14.68 -18.05
N ALA A 53 -2.81 -13.59 -18.28
CA ALA A 53 -1.45 -13.61 -18.83
C ALA A 53 -0.40 -14.17 -17.85
N LEU A 54 -0.75 -14.38 -16.57
CA LEU A 54 0.12 -14.98 -15.57
C LEU A 54 -0.07 -16.50 -15.43
N ALA A 55 -0.98 -17.11 -16.20
CA ALA A 55 -1.16 -18.56 -16.20
C ALA A 55 0.17 -19.29 -16.51
N GLY A 56 0.48 -20.31 -15.71
CA GLY A 56 1.72 -21.07 -15.81
C GLY A 56 2.98 -20.36 -15.33
N ARG A 57 2.90 -19.09 -14.90
CA ARG A 57 4.05 -18.30 -14.46
C ARG A 57 4.31 -18.42 -12.95
N ARG A 58 5.56 -18.21 -12.56
CA ARG A 58 6.00 -18.03 -11.19
C ARG A 58 5.87 -16.54 -10.85
N VAL A 59 5.07 -16.20 -9.85
CA VAL A 59 4.79 -14.81 -9.48
C VAL A 59 5.32 -14.52 -8.09
N ALA A 60 6.07 -13.43 -7.92
CA ALA A 60 6.38 -12.90 -6.60
C ALA A 60 5.41 -11.77 -6.27
N VAL A 61 4.81 -11.81 -5.07
CA VAL A 61 4.02 -10.70 -4.52
C VAL A 61 4.81 -10.07 -3.37
N VAL A 62 5.26 -8.85 -3.56
CA VAL A 62 6.06 -8.12 -2.55
C VAL A 62 5.15 -7.38 -1.61
N GLY A 63 5.09 -7.84 -0.37
CA GLY A 63 4.19 -7.35 0.67
C GLY A 63 3.32 -8.46 1.23
N ALA A 64 2.63 -8.17 2.34
CA ALA A 64 1.73 -9.11 3.02
C ALA A 64 0.50 -8.39 3.62
N GLY A 65 0.05 -7.28 3.01
CA GLY A 65 -1.21 -6.63 3.33
C GLY A 65 -2.38 -7.22 2.52
N ALA A 66 -3.58 -6.71 2.76
CA ALA A 66 -4.80 -7.19 2.12
C ALA A 66 -4.70 -7.20 0.59
N SER A 67 -4.31 -6.07 -0.03
CA SER A 67 -4.17 -5.98 -1.50
C SER A 67 -3.13 -6.93 -2.07
N ALA A 68 -2.02 -7.17 -1.34
CA ALA A 68 -1.00 -8.15 -1.74
C ALA A 68 -1.59 -9.57 -1.75
N ALA A 69 -2.34 -9.93 -0.70
CA ALA A 69 -2.97 -11.24 -0.59
C ALA A 69 -4.06 -11.44 -1.65
N ASP A 70 -4.90 -10.43 -1.91
CA ASP A 70 -5.92 -10.50 -2.96
C ASP A 70 -5.31 -10.73 -4.33
N ASN A 71 -4.23 -10.02 -4.65
CA ASN A 71 -3.53 -10.22 -5.93
C ASN A 71 -2.85 -11.60 -6.01
N ALA A 72 -2.34 -12.11 -4.88
CA ALA A 72 -1.81 -13.47 -4.82
C ALA A 72 -2.90 -14.52 -5.08
N ALA A 73 -4.08 -14.37 -4.45
CA ALA A 73 -5.22 -15.24 -4.68
C ALA A 73 -5.68 -15.19 -6.14
N MET A 74 -5.83 -13.99 -6.69
CA MET A 74 -6.20 -13.78 -8.10
C MET A 74 -5.22 -14.46 -9.07
N ALA A 75 -3.91 -14.29 -8.86
CA ALA A 75 -2.90 -14.94 -9.70
C ALA A 75 -3.03 -16.48 -9.67
N LEU A 76 -3.20 -17.05 -8.47
CA LEU A 76 -3.40 -18.50 -8.31
C LEU A 76 -4.70 -18.98 -8.94
N GLU A 77 -5.79 -18.26 -8.78
CA GLU A 77 -7.11 -18.58 -9.33
C GLU A 77 -7.11 -18.55 -10.87
N HIS A 78 -6.25 -17.71 -11.47
CA HIS A 78 -6.05 -17.63 -12.91
C HIS A 78 -4.93 -18.56 -13.44
N GLY A 79 -4.45 -19.48 -12.61
CA GLY A 79 -3.57 -20.55 -13.06
C GLY A 79 -2.07 -20.23 -13.02
N ALA A 80 -1.62 -19.26 -12.24
CA ALA A 80 -0.20 -19.10 -11.97
C ALA A 80 0.39 -20.40 -11.42
N ALA A 81 1.56 -20.82 -11.89
CA ALA A 81 2.20 -22.07 -11.50
C ALA A 81 2.66 -22.03 -10.03
N ALA A 82 3.13 -20.86 -9.58
CA ALA A 82 3.50 -20.64 -8.19
C ALA A 82 3.35 -19.15 -7.87
N VAL A 83 2.94 -18.88 -6.61
CA VAL A 83 2.90 -17.50 -6.07
C VAL A 83 3.62 -17.48 -4.74
N THR A 84 4.69 -16.70 -4.65
CA THR A 84 5.45 -16.50 -3.41
C THR A 84 5.25 -15.07 -2.90
N MET A 85 4.62 -14.94 -1.74
CA MET A 85 4.54 -13.64 -1.05
C MET A 85 5.83 -13.40 -0.26
N LEU A 86 6.50 -12.29 -0.53
CA LEU A 86 7.75 -11.87 0.13
C LEU A 86 7.44 -10.78 1.14
N CYS A 87 7.43 -11.15 2.41
CA CYS A 87 7.12 -10.28 3.53
C CYS A 87 8.40 -9.75 4.18
N ARG A 88 8.59 -8.42 4.24
CA ARG A 88 9.75 -7.80 4.89
C ARG A 88 9.79 -8.06 6.40
N ARG A 89 8.63 -8.14 7.06
CA ARG A 89 8.54 -8.41 8.50
C ARG A 89 8.93 -9.86 8.82
N ALA A 90 9.43 -10.07 10.03
CA ALA A 90 9.73 -11.41 10.53
C ALA A 90 8.47 -12.27 10.70
N GLU A 91 7.33 -11.62 10.91
CA GLU A 91 6.04 -12.28 11.11
C GLU A 91 4.96 -11.64 10.23
N VAL A 92 3.99 -12.44 9.86
CA VAL A 92 2.78 -11.98 9.16
C VAL A 92 1.84 -11.36 10.19
N GLN A 93 1.34 -10.16 9.89
CA GLN A 93 0.37 -9.49 10.75
C GLN A 93 -1.00 -10.18 10.65
N CYS A 94 -1.52 -10.62 11.79
CA CYS A 94 -2.81 -11.30 11.90
C CYS A 94 -3.91 -10.44 12.53
N VAL A 95 -3.54 -9.33 13.17
CA VAL A 95 -4.50 -8.41 13.80
C VAL A 95 -4.98 -7.41 12.77
N GLN A 96 -6.32 -7.24 12.64
CA GLN A 96 -6.91 -6.22 11.78
C GLN A 96 -7.16 -4.94 12.60
N PRO A 97 -6.27 -3.93 12.51
CA PRO A 97 -6.35 -2.73 13.34
C PRO A 97 -7.59 -1.89 13.00
N TYR A 98 -8.05 -1.94 11.75
CA TYR A 98 -9.21 -1.16 11.31
C TYR A 98 -10.54 -1.63 11.91
N ARG A 99 -10.60 -2.83 12.50
CA ARG A 99 -11.78 -3.26 13.26
C ARG A 99 -12.11 -2.33 14.43
N TRP A 100 -11.11 -1.74 15.04
CA TRP A 100 -11.34 -0.77 16.13
C TRP A 100 -11.93 0.53 15.61
N LEU A 101 -11.51 0.95 14.41
CA LEU A 101 -12.02 2.16 13.78
C LEU A 101 -13.50 2.05 13.40
N THR A 102 -14.03 0.84 13.27
CA THR A 102 -15.45 0.64 12.92
C THR A 102 -16.38 0.79 14.11
N PHE A 103 -15.88 0.84 15.36
CA PHE A 103 -16.71 1.12 16.52
C PHE A 103 -17.18 2.57 16.50
N THR A 104 -18.48 2.78 16.60
CA THR A 104 -19.11 4.09 16.57
C THR A 104 -18.52 5.04 17.61
N GLY A 105 -18.20 4.53 18.80
CA GLY A 105 -17.56 5.33 19.86
C GLY A 105 -16.21 5.87 19.44
N PHE A 106 -15.32 5.06 18.86
CA PHE A 106 -14.01 5.50 18.43
C PHE A 106 -14.09 6.57 17.33
N LEU A 107 -14.86 6.30 16.27
CA LEU A 107 -15.01 7.25 15.16
C LEU A 107 -15.64 8.57 15.58
N ARG A 108 -16.61 8.52 16.50
CA ARG A 108 -17.33 9.71 16.97
C ARG A 108 -16.47 10.58 17.89
N HIS A 109 -15.63 9.96 18.71
CA HIS A 109 -14.92 10.63 19.80
C HIS A 109 -13.41 10.74 19.60
N LEU A 110 -12.87 10.32 18.46
CA LEU A 110 -11.45 10.50 18.17
C LEU A 110 -11.06 11.99 18.14
N SER A 111 -11.95 12.86 17.66
CA SER A 111 -11.74 14.30 17.64
C SER A 111 -11.79 14.95 19.03
N ASP A 112 -12.42 14.31 20.01
CA ASP A 112 -12.52 14.80 21.38
C ASP A 112 -11.22 14.56 22.19
N LEU A 113 -10.33 13.70 21.65
CA LEU A 113 -9.03 13.43 22.27
C LEU A 113 -8.05 14.55 21.95
N ASP A 114 -7.10 14.77 22.88
CA ASP A 114 -5.96 15.62 22.60
C ASP A 114 -5.05 15.03 21.49
N ASP A 115 -4.17 15.86 20.96
CA ASP A 115 -3.28 15.47 19.87
C ASP A 115 -2.30 14.35 20.26
N ALA A 116 -1.91 14.27 21.53
CA ALA A 116 -1.01 13.23 22.01
C ALA A 116 -1.66 11.86 21.92
N TRP A 117 -2.92 11.72 22.34
CA TRP A 117 -3.67 10.46 22.20
C TRP A 117 -4.03 10.15 20.77
N ARG A 118 -4.46 11.13 19.97
CA ARG A 118 -4.74 10.96 18.55
C ARG A 118 -3.51 10.48 17.81
N TRP A 119 -2.34 11.05 18.07
CA TRP A 119 -1.05 10.64 17.52
C TRP A 119 -0.72 9.19 17.89
N ARG A 120 -0.81 8.83 19.18
CA ARG A 120 -0.51 7.47 19.67
C ARG A 120 -1.39 6.43 19.00
N PHE A 121 -2.71 6.67 18.88
CA PHE A 121 -3.63 5.77 18.20
C PHE A 121 -3.28 5.61 16.72
N MET A 122 -3.09 6.69 16.00
CA MET A 122 -2.80 6.66 14.57
C MET A 122 -1.43 6.01 14.30
N ARG A 123 -0.41 6.33 15.11
CA ARG A 123 0.90 5.69 15.02
C ARG A 123 0.78 4.18 15.20
N HIS A 124 0.08 3.74 16.22
CA HIS A 124 -0.11 2.31 16.48
C HIS A 124 -0.82 1.59 15.33
N ILE A 125 -1.88 2.18 14.80
CA ILE A 125 -2.59 1.64 13.63
C ILE A 125 -1.66 1.53 12.43
N LEU A 126 -0.88 2.57 12.15
CA LEU A 126 0.07 2.57 11.05
C LEU A 126 1.24 1.60 11.26
N GLU A 127 1.64 1.33 12.49
CA GLU A 127 2.67 0.37 12.86
C GLU A 127 2.19 -1.07 12.69
N LEU A 128 0.97 -1.39 13.14
CA LEU A 128 0.37 -2.70 12.95
C LEU A 128 0.21 -3.05 11.48
N ARG A 129 -0.18 -2.08 10.66
CA ARG A 129 -0.53 -2.28 9.25
C ARG A 129 -1.78 -3.15 9.10
N GLU A 130 -2.30 -3.15 7.91
CA GLU A 130 -3.41 -4.00 7.55
C GLU A 130 -2.95 -5.46 7.41
N SER A 131 -3.64 -6.35 8.09
CA SER A 131 -3.51 -7.78 7.85
C SER A 131 -4.35 -8.17 6.64
N PHE A 132 -3.99 -9.25 5.97
CA PHE A 132 -4.86 -9.80 4.96
C PHE A 132 -6.08 -10.49 5.61
N PRO A 133 -7.27 -10.44 4.97
CA PRO A 133 -8.47 -11.13 5.45
C PRO A 133 -8.25 -12.65 5.49
N GLN A 134 -8.86 -13.31 6.47
CA GLN A 134 -8.76 -14.77 6.61
C GLN A 134 -9.30 -15.51 5.38
N ASP A 135 -10.38 -15.01 4.80
CA ASP A 135 -10.99 -15.59 3.59
C ASP A 135 -10.01 -15.52 2.40
N THR A 136 -9.33 -14.39 2.21
CA THR A 136 -8.30 -14.25 1.17
C THR A 136 -7.13 -15.19 1.40
N TYR A 137 -6.71 -15.35 2.66
CA TYR A 137 -5.67 -16.32 3.01
C TYR A 137 -6.10 -17.76 2.73
N ALA A 138 -7.35 -18.10 3.06
CA ALA A 138 -7.91 -19.41 2.74
C ALA A 138 -7.94 -19.68 1.23
N ARG A 139 -8.31 -18.68 0.40
CA ARG A 139 -8.26 -18.76 -1.07
C ARG A 139 -6.85 -19.07 -1.57
N CYS A 140 -5.83 -18.39 -1.05
CA CYS A 140 -4.44 -18.67 -1.40
C CYS A 140 -4.03 -20.08 -0.99
N ARG A 141 -4.31 -20.48 0.25
CA ARG A 141 -3.92 -21.80 0.78
C ARG A 141 -4.62 -22.98 0.12
N ALA A 142 -5.81 -22.77 -0.42
CA ALA A 142 -6.55 -23.80 -1.14
C ALA A 142 -5.90 -24.19 -2.49
N ARG A 143 -4.90 -23.44 -2.94
CA ARG A 143 -4.23 -23.67 -4.22
C ARG A 143 -2.81 -24.19 -4.01
N PRO A 144 -2.37 -25.19 -4.81
CA PRO A 144 -0.97 -25.62 -4.81
C PRO A 144 -0.08 -24.46 -5.31
N GLY A 145 1.19 -24.47 -4.90
CA GLY A 145 2.16 -23.45 -5.34
C GLY A 145 2.12 -22.14 -4.57
N PHE A 146 1.30 -22.00 -3.52
CA PHE A 146 1.32 -20.84 -2.65
C PHE A 146 2.35 -20.95 -1.53
N ALA A 147 3.15 -19.89 -1.36
CA ALA A 147 4.09 -19.76 -0.25
C ALA A 147 4.15 -18.33 0.30
N ILE A 148 4.44 -18.20 1.59
CA ILE A 148 4.80 -16.92 2.23
C ILE A 148 6.21 -17.07 2.83
N VAL A 149 7.09 -16.11 2.51
CA VAL A 149 8.44 -16.04 3.09
C VAL A 149 8.53 -14.75 3.89
N THR A 150 8.74 -14.87 5.18
CA THR A 150 8.91 -13.74 6.11
C THR A 150 10.38 -13.38 6.29
N GLY A 151 10.68 -12.13 6.72
CA GLY A 151 12.03 -11.60 6.78
C GLY A 151 12.68 -11.47 5.40
N ALA A 152 11.85 -11.39 4.33
CA ALA A 152 12.28 -11.36 2.93
C ALA A 152 12.07 -9.96 2.32
N GLY A 153 12.66 -8.93 2.95
CA GLY A 153 12.71 -7.59 2.36
C GLY A 153 13.52 -7.61 1.06
N ILE A 154 13.02 -6.92 0.03
CA ILE A 154 13.73 -6.87 -1.26
C ILE A 154 14.95 -5.96 -1.13
N GLU A 155 16.14 -6.50 -1.36
CA GLU A 155 17.42 -5.79 -1.36
C GLU A 155 17.84 -5.40 -2.77
N ASP A 156 17.61 -6.30 -3.75
CA ASP A 156 17.88 -6.03 -5.17
C ASP A 156 16.87 -6.77 -6.06
N ALA A 157 16.70 -6.24 -7.28
CA ALA A 157 15.88 -6.84 -8.31
C ALA A 157 16.51 -6.58 -9.69
N ARG A 158 16.72 -7.64 -10.46
CA ARG A 158 17.32 -7.56 -11.81
C ARG A 158 16.71 -8.56 -12.75
N THR A 159 16.80 -8.29 -14.03
CA THR A 159 16.43 -9.25 -15.07
C THR A 159 17.58 -10.24 -15.29
N SER A 160 17.26 -11.53 -15.39
CA SER A 160 18.21 -12.57 -15.78
C SER A 160 18.39 -12.60 -17.31
N ASP A 161 19.40 -13.33 -17.77
CA ASP A 161 19.64 -13.55 -19.21
C ASP A 161 18.49 -14.35 -19.88
N ALA A 162 17.75 -15.12 -19.09
CA ALA A 162 16.54 -15.83 -19.54
C ALA A 162 15.28 -14.96 -19.60
N GLY A 163 15.37 -13.66 -19.26
CA GLY A 163 14.24 -12.74 -19.26
C GLY A 163 13.32 -12.88 -18.02
N THR A 164 13.73 -13.63 -17.01
CA THR A 164 13.06 -13.73 -15.72
C THR A 164 13.54 -12.64 -14.76
N VAL A 165 12.91 -12.52 -13.60
CA VAL A 165 13.32 -11.59 -12.53
C VAL A 165 14.00 -12.36 -11.42
N LEU A 166 15.16 -11.89 -11.01
CA LEU A 166 15.89 -12.35 -9.83
C LEU A 166 15.69 -11.32 -8.70
N LEU A 167 15.04 -11.74 -7.62
CA LEU A 167 14.82 -10.93 -6.42
C LEU A 167 15.77 -11.40 -5.32
N THR A 168 16.66 -10.51 -4.87
CA THR A 168 17.57 -10.79 -3.76
C THR A 168 16.95 -10.33 -2.45
N THR A 169 16.99 -11.18 -1.45
CA THR A 169 16.45 -10.94 -0.10
C THR A 169 17.40 -11.54 0.95
N PRO A 170 17.27 -11.20 2.25
CA PRO A 170 17.98 -11.89 3.34
C PRO A 170 17.69 -13.38 3.43
N ARG A 171 16.63 -13.87 2.77
CA ARG A 171 16.24 -15.28 2.74
C ARG A 171 16.73 -16.03 1.51
N GLY A 172 17.52 -15.38 0.66
CA GLY A 172 18.06 -15.91 -0.58
C GLY A 172 17.48 -15.23 -1.81
N THR A 173 17.82 -15.76 -2.96
CA THR A 173 17.38 -15.25 -4.27
C THR A 173 16.19 -16.05 -4.77
N PHE A 174 15.17 -15.32 -5.24
CA PHE A 174 13.96 -15.89 -5.84
C PHE A 174 13.94 -15.55 -7.33
N GLU A 175 13.87 -16.59 -8.16
CA GLU A 175 13.69 -16.44 -9.60
C GLU A 175 12.21 -16.58 -9.95
N VAL A 176 11.64 -15.53 -10.55
CA VAL A 176 10.21 -15.44 -10.89
C VAL A 176 10.00 -14.84 -12.28
N ASP A 177 8.83 -15.04 -12.85
CA ASP A 177 8.50 -14.56 -14.19
C ASP A 177 7.74 -13.22 -14.16
N PHE A 178 7.19 -12.85 -12.99
CA PHE A 178 6.47 -11.58 -12.79
C PHE A 178 6.49 -11.14 -11.33
N VAL A 179 6.51 -9.82 -11.09
CA VAL A 179 6.51 -9.22 -9.75
C VAL A 179 5.30 -8.32 -9.58
N ILE A 180 4.52 -8.57 -8.53
CA ILE A 180 3.41 -7.71 -8.09
C ILE A 180 3.84 -6.98 -6.82
N ALA A 181 3.92 -5.65 -6.86
CA ALA A 181 4.27 -4.83 -5.71
C ALA A 181 3.01 -4.48 -4.92
N GLY A 182 2.79 -5.15 -3.78
CA GLY A 182 1.77 -4.86 -2.78
C GLY A 182 2.32 -4.01 -1.64
N THR A 183 2.99 -2.91 -1.98
CA THR A 183 3.78 -2.10 -1.05
C THR A 183 3.05 -0.85 -0.54
N GLY A 184 1.79 -0.68 -0.97
CA GLY A 184 0.91 0.39 -0.53
C GLY A 184 1.22 1.74 -1.19
N MET A 185 0.95 2.82 -0.47
CA MET A 185 1.08 4.18 -0.98
C MET A 185 2.02 5.03 -0.11
N ASP A 186 2.56 6.06 -0.72
CA ASP A 186 3.30 7.13 -0.05
C ASP A 186 2.47 8.41 -0.03
N VAL A 187 2.41 9.07 1.13
CA VAL A 187 1.69 10.33 1.30
C VAL A 187 2.53 11.48 0.75
N ASP A 188 2.04 12.10 -0.30
CA ASP A 188 2.68 13.25 -0.93
C ASP A 188 1.60 14.12 -1.61
N LEU A 189 1.11 15.11 -0.89
CA LEU A 189 0.03 15.99 -1.35
C LEU A 189 0.41 16.79 -2.60
N ALA A 190 1.71 17.09 -2.80
CA ALA A 190 2.17 17.82 -3.97
C ALA A 190 2.12 16.98 -5.27
N ARG A 191 2.02 15.67 -5.15
CA ARG A 191 1.83 14.76 -6.30
C ARG A 191 0.39 14.68 -6.79
N ARG A 192 -0.55 15.28 -6.07
CA ARG A 192 -1.94 15.31 -6.45
C ARG A 192 -2.28 16.59 -7.18
N PRO A 193 -2.64 16.55 -8.48
CA PRO A 193 -2.92 17.76 -9.25
C PRO A 193 -3.96 18.67 -8.61
N GLU A 194 -4.98 18.10 -7.98
CA GLU A 194 -6.04 18.81 -7.26
C GLU A 194 -5.58 19.47 -5.97
N LEU A 195 -4.46 19.03 -5.37
CA LEU A 195 -3.91 19.55 -4.12
C LEU A 195 -2.63 20.36 -4.33
N ALA A 196 -1.87 20.08 -5.38
CA ALA A 196 -0.55 20.66 -5.63
C ALA A 196 -0.51 22.20 -5.51
N PRO A 197 -1.51 22.96 -6.02
CA PRO A 197 -1.50 24.42 -5.96
C PRO A 197 -1.58 25.01 -4.55
N PHE A 198 -1.94 24.19 -3.54
CA PHE A 198 -2.10 24.63 -2.15
C PHE A 198 -1.59 23.59 -1.13
N ALA A 199 -0.79 22.63 -1.56
CA ALA A 199 -0.25 21.58 -0.70
C ALA A 199 0.58 22.11 0.47
N ASP A 200 1.21 23.26 0.30
CA ASP A 200 1.96 24.00 1.32
C ASP A 200 1.07 24.66 2.37
N ARG A 201 -0.21 24.88 2.07
CA ARG A 201 -1.20 25.45 2.99
C ARG A 201 -1.98 24.40 3.78
N ILE A 202 -1.84 23.14 3.42
CA ILE A 202 -2.48 22.04 4.14
C ILE A 202 -1.64 21.73 5.36
N ALA A 203 -2.17 22.02 6.55
CA ALA A 203 -1.52 21.65 7.79
C ALA A 203 -1.34 20.13 7.87
N ARG A 204 -0.17 19.70 8.32
CA ARG A 204 0.17 18.29 8.52
C ARG A 204 0.37 18.03 10.00
N TRP A 205 0.35 16.78 10.39
CA TRP A 205 0.61 16.42 11.78
C TRP A 205 1.93 16.95 12.31
N GLY A 206 3.01 16.86 11.51
CA GLY A 206 4.34 17.38 11.89
C GLY A 206 4.40 18.91 12.05
N ASP A 207 3.43 19.64 11.50
CA ASP A 207 3.33 21.10 11.66
C ASP A 207 2.58 21.51 12.95
N ARG A 208 1.83 20.57 13.55
CA ARG A 208 0.88 20.85 14.65
C ARG A 208 1.20 20.13 15.94
N HIS A 209 1.90 19.00 15.87
CA HIS A 209 2.17 18.17 17.02
C HIS A 209 3.63 17.71 17.04
N THR A 210 4.27 17.89 18.19
CA THR A 210 5.59 17.31 18.47
C THR A 210 5.38 16.10 19.38
N PRO A 211 5.61 14.87 18.91
CA PRO A 211 5.40 13.69 19.73
C PRO A 211 6.42 13.59 20.87
N GLU A 212 6.07 12.82 21.90
CA GLU A 212 6.98 12.46 22.96
C GLU A 212 8.20 11.67 22.42
N PRO A 213 9.37 11.75 23.09
CA PRO A 213 10.55 10.99 22.69
C PRO A 213 10.25 9.48 22.53
N GLY A 214 10.64 8.92 21.40
CA GLY A 214 10.38 7.52 21.06
C GLY A 214 9.01 7.24 20.43
N LEU A 215 8.14 8.24 20.30
CA LEU A 215 6.87 8.14 19.59
C LEU A 215 6.90 8.83 18.21
N ASP A 216 8.08 9.19 17.73
CA ASP A 216 8.25 9.80 16.42
C ASP A 216 7.79 8.84 15.29
N ASP A 217 7.12 9.39 14.28
CA ASP A 217 6.76 8.69 13.06
C ASP A 217 6.78 9.68 11.88
N ALA A 218 7.88 9.66 11.11
CA ALA A 218 8.08 10.56 9.98
C ALA A 218 7.03 10.36 8.86
N ARG A 219 6.38 9.21 8.82
CA ARG A 219 5.30 8.94 7.88
C ARG A 219 4.01 9.60 8.34
N LEU A 220 3.61 9.38 9.59
CA LEU A 220 2.42 10.00 10.18
C LEU A 220 2.53 11.53 10.16
N ALA A 221 3.72 12.08 10.40
CA ALA A 221 3.95 13.52 10.36
C ALA A 221 3.58 14.17 9.01
N ARG A 222 3.56 13.41 7.92
CA ARG A 222 3.19 13.91 6.58
C ARG A 222 1.69 13.88 6.28
N TYR A 223 0.90 13.18 7.11
CA TYR A 223 -0.55 13.13 6.92
C TYR A 223 -1.19 14.48 7.20
N PRO A 224 -2.27 14.84 6.47
CA PRO A 224 -3.05 16.02 6.78
C PRO A 224 -3.54 16.02 8.22
N TYR A 225 -3.40 17.16 8.88
CA TYR A 225 -3.95 17.37 10.22
C TYR A 225 -5.42 17.78 10.10
N LEU A 226 -6.30 17.00 10.71
CA LEU A 226 -7.72 17.34 10.84
C LEU A 226 -7.92 17.96 12.23
N ALA A 227 -8.24 19.25 12.24
CA ALA A 227 -8.61 19.93 13.48
C ALA A 227 -9.89 19.29 14.08
N PRO A 228 -10.04 19.31 15.41
CA PRO A 228 -11.26 18.90 16.09
C PRO A 228 -12.48 19.67 15.63
#